data_2c8a8b8b70ef68aeb3562937aeb838ec
#
_entry.id   2c8a8b8b70ef68aeb3562937aeb838ec
#
_cell.length_a   1.000
_cell.length_b   1.000
_cell.length_c   1.000
_cell.angle_alpha   90.00
_cell.angle_beta   90.00
_cell.angle_gamma   90.00
#
_symmetry.space_group_name_H-M   'P 1'
#
loop_
_entity.id
_entity.type
_entity.pdbx_description
1 polymer ?
#
loop_
_entity_poly.entity_id
_entity_poly.type
_entity_poly.pdbx_seq_one_letter_code
_entity_poly.pdbx_strand_id
1 'polypeptide(L)'
;GLTIPSVTAQAELMRAVLTLSGLDPDDVDFIEAHGTGTPVGDPVEAASIGTVYGTGRQQPIPISSVKANFGHLEPASGMAGLITAILSLKKADLPPMPLDFTPNPHIDFQKLNIVCAAAGMSLRDADVHTAGVNSFGFGGVNAHLIVQTLKQPVTDRDQTAQILPPLLLSARSDAALRDLAASYADYWESAEPSYYEMAYTAA
;
A
#
# COMPACT_ATOMS: atom_id res chain seq x y z
N GLY A 1 15.14 -17.55 -18.17
CA GLY A 1 16.02 -18.01 -17.10
C GLY A 1 15.48 -17.59 -15.75
N LEU A 2 15.93 -18.21 -14.68
CA LEU A 2 15.46 -17.99 -13.30
C LEU A 2 15.61 -16.53 -12.79
N THR A 3 16.39 -15.71 -13.48
CA THR A 3 16.72 -14.34 -13.07
C THR A 3 16.09 -13.24 -13.94
N ILE A 4 15.35 -13.61 -14.98
CA ILE A 4 14.72 -12.64 -15.87
C ILE A 4 13.27 -12.44 -15.43
N PRO A 5 12.87 -11.19 -15.06
CA PRO A 5 11.48 -10.91 -14.71
C PRO A 5 10.57 -11.09 -15.94
N SER A 6 9.31 -11.45 -15.70
CA SER A 6 8.32 -11.75 -16.74
C SER A 6 7.15 -10.78 -16.66
N VAL A 7 6.92 -10.02 -17.74
CA VAL A 7 5.74 -9.13 -17.87
C VAL A 7 4.45 -9.92 -17.66
N THR A 8 4.34 -11.09 -18.29
CA THR A 8 3.13 -11.92 -18.21
C THR A 8 2.86 -12.37 -16.76
N ALA A 9 3.87 -12.91 -16.08
CA ALA A 9 3.70 -13.40 -14.71
C ALA A 9 3.33 -12.28 -13.72
N GLN A 10 3.95 -11.11 -13.84
CA GLN A 10 3.63 -9.95 -13.01
C GLN A 10 2.21 -9.44 -13.30
N ALA A 11 1.83 -9.34 -14.59
CA ALA A 11 0.50 -8.88 -14.98
C ALA A 11 -0.60 -9.88 -14.56
N GLU A 12 -0.36 -11.18 -14.67
CA GLU A 12 -1.29 -12.22 -14.20
C GLU A 12 -1.51 -12.12 -12.69
N LEU A 13 -0.44 -11.93 -11.90
CA LEU A 13 -0.55 -11.72 -10.46
C LEU A 13 -1.40 -10.49 -10.12
N MET A 14 -1.11 -9.35 -10.75
CA MET A 14 -1.87 -8.11 -10.52
C MET A 14 -3.36 -8.28 -10.85
N ARG A 15 -3.70 -8.92 -11.99
CA ARG A 15 -5.09 -9.22 -12.36
C ARG A 15 -5.77 -10.15 -11.35
N ALA A 16 -5.06 -11.18 -10.90
CA ALA A 16 -5.61 -12.11 -9.91
C ALA A 16 -5.95 -11.39 -8.60
N VAL A 17 -5.09 -10.48 -8.14
CA VAL A 17 -5.33 -9.70 -6.92
C VAL A 17 -6.49 -8.72 -7.11
N LEU A 18 -6.59 -8.02 -8.25
CA LEU A 18 -7.75 -7.18 -8.57
C LEU A 18 -9.06 -7.98 -8.54
N THR A 19 -9.08 -9.15 -9.20
CA THR A 19 -10.25 -10.03 -9.21
C THR A 19 -10.66 -10.47 -7.79
N LEU A 20 -9.68 -10.86 -6.97
CA LEU A 20 -9.92 -11.27 -5.57
C LEU A 20 -10.42 -10.10 -4.71
N SER A 21 -9.99 -8.88 -5.01
CA SER A 21 -10.40 -7.66 -4.30
C SER A 21 -11.76 -7.13 -4.75
N GLY A 22 -12.31 -7.63 -5.88
CA GLY A 22 -13.54 -7.12 -6.48
C GLY A 22 -13.42 -5.69 -7.00
N LEU A 23 -12.19 -5.27 -7.40
CA LEU A 23 -11.88 -3.93 -7.87
C LEU A 23 -11.57 -3.94 -9.35
N ASP A 24 -11.91 -2.84 -10.01
CA ASP A 24 -11.47 -2.55 -11.38
C ASP A 24 -10.12 -1.79 -11.38
N PRO A 25 -9.33 -1.87 -12.47
CA PRO A 25 -8.09 -1.10 -12.58
C PRO A 25 -8.25 0.41 -12.31
N ASP A 26 -9.40 0.99 -12.68
CA ASP A 26 -9.70 2.41 -12.49
C ASP A 26 -9.96 2.81 -11.03
N ASP A 27 -10.22 1.84 -10.15
CA ASP A 27 -10.36 2.08 -8.71
C ASP A 27 -9.02 2.35 -8.02
N VAL A 28 -7.90 1.97 -8.67
CA VAL A 28 -6.55 2.13 -8.10
C VAL A 28 -6.00 3.51 -8.45
N ASP A 29 -5.65 4.30 -7.44
CA ASP A 29 -5.16 5.67 -7.59
C ASP A 29 -3.69 5.73 -7.99
N PHE A 30 -2.85 4.83 -7.48
CA PHE A 30 -1.42 4.76 -7.82
C PHE A 30 -0.83 3.37 -7.54
N ILE A 31 0.37 3.15 -8.08
CA ILE A 31 1.18 1.96 -7.77
C ILE A 31 2.48 2.38 -7.08
N GLU A 32 2.71 1.85 -5.90
CA GLU A 32 4.03 1.81 -5.27
C GLU A 32 4.79 0.64 -5.89
N ALA A 33 5.68 0.97 -6.81
CA ALA A 33 6.40 -0.01 -7.62
C ALA A 33 7.52 -0.70 -6.83
N HIS A 34 7.89 -1.89 -7.25
CA HIS A 34 9.14 -2.51 -6.80
C HIS A 34 10.34 -1.64 -7.15
N GLY A 35 10.42 -1.12 -8.37
CA GLY A 35 11.23 0.03 -8.77
C GLY A 35 12.67 0.01 -8.27
N THR A 36 13.45 -1.03 -8.63
CA THR A 36 14.84 -1.21 -8.17
C THR A 36 15.87 -0.41 -8.93
N GLY A 37 15.47 0.33 -9.97
CA GLY A 37 16.38 1.13 -10.80
C GLY A 37 17.21 0.31 -11.79
N THR A 38 16.83 -0.93 -12.06
CA THR A 38 17.61 -1.80 -12.96
C THR A 38 17.20 -1.62 -14.42
N PRO A 39 18.17 -1.69 -15.38
CA PRO A 39 17.88 -1.50 -16.80
C PRO A 39 16.87 -2.49 -17.39
N VAL A 40 16.72 -3.66 -16.79
CA VAL A 40 15.79 -4.72 -17.24
C VAL A 40 14.55 -4.81 -16.37
N GLY A 41 14.69 -4.69 -15.07
CA GLY A 41 13.58 -4.86 -14.13
C GLY A 41 12.52 -3.80 -14.27
N ASP A 42 12.90 -2.54 -14.27
CA ASP A 42 11.97 -1.42 -14.33
C ASP A 42 11.13 -1.38 -15.61
N PRO A 43 11.70 -1.59 -16.83
CA PRO A 43 10.88 -1.67 -18.03
C PRO A 43 9.89 -2.84 -18.04
N VAL A 44 10.27 -3.99 -17.48
CA VAL A 44 9.39 -5.15 -17.38
C VAL A 44 8.25 -4.87 -16.41
N GLU A 45 8.53 -4.29 -15.25
CA GLU A 45 7.52 -3.91 -14.27
C GLU A 45 6.58 -2.83 -14.83
N ALA A 46 7.12 -1.77 -15.43
CA ALA A 46 6.34 -0.71 -16.05
C ALA A 46 5.40 -1.26 -17.15
N ALA A 47 5.89 -2.19 -17.99
CA ALA A 47 5.07 -2.85 -18.99
C ALA A 47 3.95 -3.69 -18.37
N SER A 48 4.23 -4.35 -17.25
CA SER A 48 3.22 -5.13 -16.51
C SER A 48 2.14 -4.23 -15.91
N ILE A 49 2.54 -3.12 -15.27
CA ILE A 49 1.63 -2.11 -14.72
C ILE A 49 0.79 -1.50 -15.83
N GLY A 50 1.42 -1.04 -16.93
CA GLY A 50 0.70 -0.47 -18.07
C GLY A 50 -0.31 -1.42 -18.69
N THR A 51 0.03 -2.72 -18.78
CA THR A 51 -0.86 -3.76 -19.31
C THR A 51 -2.11 -3.98 -18.44
N VAL A 52 -1.99 -3.85 -17.12
CA VAL A 52 -3.10 -4.11 -16.18
C VAL A 52 -3.84 -2.84 -15.83
N TYR A 53 -3.13 -1.80 -15.46
CA TYR A 53 -3.69 -0.57 -14.90
C TYR A 53 -3.75 0.60 -15.89
N GLY A 54 -2.94 0.59 -16.95
CA GLY A 54 -2.91 1.65 -17.96
C GLY A 54 -3.90 1.43 -19.11
N THR A 55 -4.19 0.17 -19.45
CA THR A 55 -5.03 -0.19 -20.58
C THR A 55 -6.49 0.24 -20.36
N GLY A 56 -7.02 1.03 -21.30
CA GLY A 56 -8.41 1.50 -21.27
C GLY A 56 -8.67 2.68 -20.32
N ARG A 57 -7.70 3.06 -19.51
CA ARG A 57 -7.80 4.16 -18.55
C ARG A 57 -7.73 5.51 -19.28
N GLN A 58 -8.54 6.48 -18.86
CA GLN A 58 -8.54 7.81 -19.46
C GLN A 58 -7.36 8.67 -19.01
N GLN A 59 -6.94 8.54 -17.77
CA GLN A 59 -5.79 9.26 -17.22
C GLN A 59 -4.67 8.28 -16.88
N PRO A 60 -3.40 8.65 -17.12
CA PRO A 60 -2.26 7.80 -16.76
C PRO A 60 -2.28 7.44 -15.27
N ILE A 61 -1.97 6.18 -14.94
CA ILE A 61 -1.83 5.80 -13.54
C ILE A 61 -0.50 6.29 -12.97
N PRO A 62 -0.49 6.98 -11.82
CA PRO A 62 0.73 7.37 -11.13
C PRO A 62 1.52 6.15 -10.63
N ILE A 63 2.83 6.18 -10.82
CA ILE A 63 3.76 5.23 -10.20
C ILE A 63 4.79 5.96 -9.37
N SER A 64 5.12 5.40 -8.22
CA SER A 64 6.16 5.85 -7.30
C SER A 64 6.99 4.67 -6.82
N SER A 65 8.13 4.93 -6.25
CA SER A 65 8.90 3.94 -5.49
C SER A 65 9.73 4.60 -4.41
N VAL A 66 9.49 4.22 -3.17
CA VAL A 66 10.24 4.69 -2.00
C VAL A 66 11.72 4.38 -2.09
N LYS A 67 12.10 3.41 -2.92
CA LYS A 67 13.52 3.06 -3.16
C LYS A 67 14.30 4.20 -3.79
N ALA A 68 13.64 5.11 -4.51
CA ALA A 68 14.29 6.33 -5.00
C ALA A 68 14.81 7.20 -3.84
N ASN A 69 14.14 7.20 -2.68
CA ASN A 69 14.49 8.00 -1.51
C ASN A 69 15.43 7.29 -0.54
N PHE A 70 15.22 5.98 -0.30
CA PHE A 70 15.94 5.22 0.75
C PHE A 70 16.89 4.16 0.21
N GLY A 71 16.86 3.88 -1.10
CA GLY A 71 17.55 2.74 -1.67
C GLY A 71 16.81 1.42 -1.43
N HIS A 72 17.43 0.32 -1.86
CA HIS A 72 16.84 -1.01 -1.75
C HIS A 72 17.17 -1.62 -0.37
N LEU A 73 16.15 -1.73 0.48
CA LEU A 73 16.28 -2.27 1.85
C LEU A 73 16.26 -3.80 1.91
N GLU A 74 16.58 -4.47 0.77
CA GLU A 74 16.64 -5.93 0.67
C GLU A 74 15.35 -6.61 1.18
N PRO A 75 15.37 -7.53 2.19
CA PRO A 75 14.15 -8.18 2.66
C PRO A 75 13.10 -7.21 3.22
N ALA A 76 13.51 -6.05 3.73
CA ALA A 76 12.59 -5.06 4.30
C ALA A 76 11.95 -4.14 3.24
N SER A 77 12.38 -4.20 1.98
CA SER A 77 11.95 -3.25 0.95
C SER A 77 10.45 -3.31 0.63
N GLY A 78 9.84 -4.49 0.70
CA GLY A 78 8.40 -4.65 0.54
C GLY A 78 7.60 -3.95 1.64
N MET A 79 8.07 -4.04 2.88
CA MET A 79 7.45 -3.34 4.02
C MET A 79 7.62 -1.82 3.93
N ALA A 80 8.77 -1.33 3.46
CA ALA A 80 8.97 0.09 3.23
C ALA A 80 7.99 0.63 2.18
N GLY A 81 7.79 -0.07 1.06
CA GLY A 81 6.79 0.26 0.06
C GLY A 81 5.37 0.24 0.61
N LEU A 82 5.01 -0.79 1.38
CA LEU A 82 3.70 -0.88 2.00
C LEU A 82 3.43 0.29 2.97
N ILE A 83 4.39 0.62 3.83
CA ILE A 83 4.26 1.75 4.76
C ILE A 83 4.12 3.07 3.99
N THR A 84 4.91 3.28 2.93
CA THR A 84 4.80 4.46 2.08
C THR A 84 3.43 4.56 1.43
N ALA A 85 2.90 3.47 0.88
CA ALA A 85 1.57 3.44 0.30
C ALA A 85 0.49 3.80 1.34
N ILE A 86 0.53 3.22 2.54
CA ILE A 86 -0.41 3.53 3.62
C ILE A 86 -0.35 5.02 4.00
N LEU A 87 0.84 5.58 4.15
CA LEU A 87 1.02 7.00 4.50
C LEU A 87 0.52 7.92 3.38
N SER A 88 0.79 7.58 2.11
CA SER A 88 0.31 8.32 0.95
C SER A 88 -1.21 8.30 0.85
N LEU A 89 -1.84 7.14 1.06
CA LEU A 89 -3.30 7.02 1.09
C LEU A 89 -3.92 7.86 2.21
N LYS A 90 -3.33 7.81 3.41
CA LYS A 90 -3.82 8.61 4.57
C LYS A 90 -3.72 10.10 4.35
N LYS A 91 -2.72 10.56 3.60
CA LYS A 91 -2.50 11.98 3.28
C LYS A 91 -3.16 12.42 1.97
N ALA A 92 -3.67 11.47 1.19
CA ALA A 92 -4.11 11.67 -0.19
C ALA A 92 -3.05 12.36 -1.07
N ASP A 93 -1.77 12.01 -0.84
CA ASP A 93 -0.63 12.68 -1.48
C ASP A 93 0.56 11.72 -1.66
N LEU A 94 1.17 11.73 -2.85
CA LEU A 94 2.40 11.00 -3.14
C LEU A 94 3.61 11.89 -2.86
N PRO A 95 4.60 11.42 -2.08
CA PRO A 95 5.80 12.20 -1.83
C PRO A 95 6.62 12.37 -3.12
N PRO A 96 7.38 13.46 -3.24
CA PRO A 96 8.32 13.63 -4.35
C PRO A 96 9.48 12.63 -4.26
N MET A 97 10.03 12.30 -5.42
CA MET A 97 11.32 11.62 -5.53
C MET A 97 12.48 12.62 -5.33
N PRO A 98 13.72 12.16 -5.16
CA PRO A 98 14.88 13.06 -5.05
C PRO A 98 14.98 14.03 -6.22
N LEU A 99 15.53 15.22 -5.99
CA LEU A 99 15.63 16.28 -7.01
C LEU A 99 16.46 15.89 -8.24
N ASP A 100 17.39 14.98 -8.09
CA ASP A 100 18.23 14.42 -9.15
C ASP A 100 17.67 13.17 -9.80
N PHE A 101 16.44 12.77 -9.42
CA PHE A 101 15.77 11.62 -10.02
C PHE A 101 15.54 11.83 -11.51
N THR A 102 15.96 10.82 -12.29
CA THR A 102 15.73 10.77 -13.73
C THR A 102 14.96 9.51 -14.10
N PRO A 103 13.78 9.63 -14.73
CA PRO A 103 13.03 8.47 -15.19
C PRO A 103 13.86 7.59 -16.14
N ASN A 104 13.64 6.28 -16.06
CA ASN A 104 14.34 5.33 -16.93
C ASN A 104 13.98 5.59 -18.41
N PRO A 105 14.96 5.88 -19.27
CA PRO A 105 14.72 6.23 -20.68
C PRO A 105 14.20 5.06 -21.53
N HIS A 106 14.27 3.83 -21.02
CA HIS A 106 13.75 2.63 -21.70
C HIS A 106 12.27 2.36 -21.41
N ILE A 107 11.62 3.23 -20.62
CA ILE A 107 10.19 3.13 -20.32
C ILE A 107 9.44 4.16 -21.17
N ASP A 108 8.55 3.69 -22.02
CA ASP A 108 7.61 4.53 -22.77
C ASP A 108 6.36 4.79 -21.90
N PHE A 109 6.48 5.76 -21.01
CA PHE A 109 5.42 6.13 -20.07
C PHE A 109 4.10 6.47 -20.78
N GLN A 110 4.17 7.18 -21.90
CA GLN A 110 2.98 7.58 -22.65
C GLN A 110 2.26 6.38 -23.26
N LYS A 111 3.01 5.49 -23.92
CA LYS A 111 2.44 4.28 -24.53
C LYS A 111 1.82 3.34 -23.51
N LEU A 112 2.41 3.27 -22.32
CA LEU A 112 1.94 2.43 -21.22
C LEU A 112 0.81 3.07 -20.42
N ASN A 113 0.48 4.34 -20.69
CA ASN A 113 -0.51 5.11 -19.95
C ASN A 113 -0.23 5.12 -18.43
N ILE A 114 1.03 5.36 -18.08
CA ILE A 114 1.54 5.51 -16.72
C ILE A 114 2.25 6.84 -16.58
N VAL A 115 2.35 7.38 -15.38
CA VAL A 115 3.10 8.60 -15.10
C VAL A 115 3.97 8.43 -13.86
N CYS A 116 5.22 8.86 -13.96
CA CYS A 116 6.11 8.86 -12.81
C CYS A 116 5.80 10.07 -11.90
N ALA A 117 5.49 9.81 -10.63
CA ALA A 117 5.18 10.86 -9.64
C ALA A 117 6.45 11.55 -9.10
N ALA A 118 7.39 11.91 -9.98
CA ALA A 118 8.70 12.43 -9.59
C ALA A 118 8.63 13.73 -8.76
N ALA A 119 7.71 14.64 -9.08
CA ALA A 119 7.54 15.91 -8.36
C ALA A 119 6.62 15.81 -7.13
N GLY A 120 6.13 14.62 -6.81
CA GLY A 120 5.00 14.43 -5.92
C GLY A 120 3.68 14.68 -6.65
N MET A 121 2.58 14.19 -6.09
CA MET A 121 1.26 14.32 -6.70
C MET A 121 0.16 14.12 -5.68
N SER A 122 -0.78 15.06 -5.62
CA SER A 122 -2.00 14.87 -4.84
C SER A 122 -2.91 13.85 -5.53
N LEU A 123 -3.52 12.97 -4.75
CA LEU A 123 -4.49 12.00 -5.26
C LEU A 123 -5.80 12.72 -5.63
N ARG A 124 -6.64 12.06 -6.41
CA ARG A 124 -7.98 12.56 -6.74
C ARG A 124 -8.79 12.84 -5.48
N ASP A 125 -9.74 13.74 -5.55
CA ASP A 125 -10.72 13.93 -4.47
C ASP A 125 -11.70 12.75 -4.44
N ALA A 126 -11.62 11.93 -3.41
CA ALA A 126 -12.44 10.74 -3.25
C ALA A 126 -12.56 10.34 -1.77
N ASP A 127 -13.68 9.68 -1.42
CA ASP A 127 -13.93 9.14 -0.08
C ASP A 127 -13.00 7.95 0.26
N VAL A 128 -12.60 7.21 -0.76
CA VAL A 128 -11.74 6.03 -0.64
C VAL A 128 -10.60 6.14 -1.64
N HIS A 129 -9.40 5.97 -1.15
CA HIS A 129 -8.18 5.89 -1.94
C HIS A 129 -7.64 4.46 -1.95
N THR A 130 -7.09 4.06 -3.08
CA THR A 130 -6.59 2.70 -3.30
C THR A 130 -5.19 2.72 -3.90
N ALA A 131 -4.29 1.92 -3.37
CA ALA A 131 -2.94 1.73 -3.92
C ALA A 131 -2.67 0.27 -4.24
N GLY A 132 -1.96 0.03 -5.34
CA GLY A 132 -1.26 -1.23 -5.57
C GLY A 132 0.17 -1.14 -5.04
N VAL A 133 0.68 -2.21 -4.44
CA VAL A 133 2.07 -2.29 -3.95
C VAL A 133 2.74 -3.52 -4.53
N ASN A 134 3.86 -3.32 -5.21
CA ASN A 134 4.64 -4.39 -5.83
C ASN A 134 5.88 -4.73 -5.00
N SER A 135 6.16 -6.02 -4.86
CA SER A 135 7.42 -6.52 -4.32
C SER A 135 7.82 -7.78 -5.08
N PHE A 136 8.86 -7.67 -5.90
CA PHE A 136 9.32 -8.74 -6.78
C PHE A 136 10.69 -9.24 -6.36
N GLY A 137 10.76 -10.47 -5.86
CA GLY A 137 11.98 -11.09 -5.38
C GLY A 137 12.86 -11.64 -6.50
N PHE A 138 14.18 -11.64 -6.26
CA PHE A 138 15.14 -12.31 -7.11
C PHE A 138 14.87 -13.82 -7.11
N GLY A 139 14.64 -14.39 -8.29
CA GLY A 139 14.26 -15.79 -8.43
C GLY A 139 12.78 -16.02 -8.78
N GLY A 140 12.00 -14.94 -9.00
CA GLY A 140 10.63 -15.02 -9.54
C GLY A 140 9.52 -15.15 -8.49
N VAL A 141 9.82 -14.97 -7.23
CA VAL A 141 8.79 -14.80 -6.19
C VAL A 141 8.24 -13.39 -6.29
N ASN A 142 6.99 -13.26 -6.72
CA ASN A 142 6.33 -11.99 -6.90
C ASN A 142 5.19 -11.84 -5.88
N ALA A 143 5.08 -10.64 -5.31
CA ALA A 143 3.97 -10.23 -4.46
C ALA A 143 3.35 -8.93 -4.99
N HIS A 144 2.03 -8.87 -4.97
CA HIS A 144 1.25 -7.67 -5.23
C HIS A 144 0.18 -7.56 -4.16
N LEU A 145 0.01 -6.37 -3.62
CA LEU A 145 -1.01 -6.07 -2.62
C LEU A 145 -1.88 -4.93 -3.10
N ILE A 146 -3.15 -4.94 -2.72
CA ILE A 146 -4.02 -3.78 -2.81
C ILE A 146 -4.35 -3.30 -1.41
N VAL A 147 -4.19 -2.01 -1.19
CA VAL A 147 -4.44 -1.32 0.08
C VAL A 147 -5.45 -0.21 -0.17
N GLN A 148 -6.47 -0.12 0.66
CA GLN A 148 -7.47 0.94 0.60
C GLN A 148 -7.59 1.68 1.92
N THR A 149 -7.94 2.97 1.84
CA THR A 149 -8.47 3.67 3.00
C THR A 149 -9.86 3.14 3.32
N LEU A 150 -10.16 2.99 4.59
CA LEU A 150 -11.53 2.68 4.99
C LEU A 150 -12.37 3.96 4.89
N LYS A 151 -13.54 3.87 4.25
CA LYS A 151 -14.57 4.87 4.46
C LYS A 151 -14.91 4.79 5.95
N GLN A 152 -14.54 5.83 6.71
CA GLN A 152 -14.94 5.87 8.11
C GLN A 152 -16.47 5.77 8.14
N PRO A 153 -17.03 4.76 8.75
CA PRO A 153 -18.45 4.79 9.01
C PRO A 153 -18.67 6.07 9.82
N VAL A 154 -19.61 6.91 9.39
CA VAL A 154 -20.18 7.92 10.27
C VAL A 154 -20.85 7.12 11.38
N THR A 155 -20.07 6.77 12.38
CA THR A 155 -20.59 6.20 13.60
C THR A 155 -21.21 7.35 14.37
N ASP A 156 -22.44 7.66 14.02
CA ASP A 156 -23.40 8.10 15.01
C ASP A 156 -23.54 6.91 15.98
N ARG A 157 -22.49 6.68 16.75
CA ARG A 157 -22.48 5.63 17.77
C ARG A 157 -23.37 6.16 18.88
N ASP A 158 -24.61 5.76 18.78
CA ASP A 158 -25.57 5.87 19.84
C ASP A 158 -24.88 5.42 21.14
N GLN A 159 -24.45 6.37 21.96
CA GLN A 159 -23.77 6.12 23.24
C GLN A 159 -24.71 5.46 24.27
N THR A 160 -25.86 4.99 23.82
CA THR A 160 -26.91 4.41 24.65
C THR A 160 -26.80 2.91 24.88
N ALA A 161 -25.74 2.25 24.39
CA ALA A 161 -25.56 0.83 24.73
C ALA A 161 -25.30 0.66 26.23
N GLN A 162 -26.29 0.15 26.93
CA GLN A 162 -26.25 -0.04 28.38
C GLN A 162 -25.30 -1.15 28.86
N ILE A 163 -24.75 -1.95 27.94
CA ILE A 163 -23.86 -3.06 28.26
C ILE A 163 -22.54 -2.85 27.47
N LEU A 164 -21.47 -2.58 28.21
CA LEU A 164 -20.12 -2.52 27.61
C LEU A 164 -19.62 -3.93 27.30
N PRO A 165 -19.04 -4.17 26.09
CA PRO A 165 -18.43 -5.46 25.78
C PRO A 165 -17.22 -5.70 26.71
N PRO A 166 -16.90 -6.96 27.04
CA PRO A 166 -15.71 -7.24 27.83
C PRO A 166 -14.44 -6.93 27.05
N LEU A 167 -13.44 -6.32 27.70
CA LEU A 167 -12.09 -6.20 27.15
C LEU A 167 -11.35 -7.53 27.36
N LEU A 168 -11.05 -8.23 26.27
CA LEU A 168 -10.41 -9.54 26.31
C LEU A 168 -8.90 -9.36 26.03
N LEU A 169 -8.07 -9.71 27.01
CA LEU A 169 -6.61 -9.69 26.85
C LEU A 169 -6.06 -11.10 27.04
N SER A 170 -5.15 -11.51 26.17
CA SER A 170 -4.46 -12.80 26.28
C SER A 170 -2.97 -12.66 26.01
N ALA A 171 -2.17 -13.46 26.71
CA ALA A 171 -0.71 -13.51 26.52
C ALA A 171 -0.15 -14.89 26.86
N ARG A 172 1.10 -15.16 26.50
CA ARG A 172 1.76 -16.45 26.73
C ARG A 172 2.22 -16.69 28.16
N SER A 173 2.24 -15.66 29.02
CA SER A 173 2.64 -15.75 30.41
C SER A 173 1.95 -14.66 31.25
N ASP A 174 1.87 -14.88 32.56
CA ASP A 174 1.32 -13.90 33.49
C ASP A 174 2.06 -12.56 33.47
N ALA A 175 3.37 -12.58 33.29
CA ALA A 175 4.17 -11.35 33.17
C ALA A 175 3.79 -10.57 31.91
N ALA A 176 3.74 -11.23 30.75
CA ALA A 176 3.35 -10.61 29.50
C ALA A 176 1.89 -10.12 29.52
N LEU A 177 0.99 -10.82 30.23
CA LEU A 177 -0.39 -10.37 30.38
C LEU A 177 -0.49 -9.09 31.22
N ARG A 178 0.31 -8.97 32.29
CA ARG A 178 0.37 -7.74 33.10
C ARG A 178 0.95 -6.57 32.31
N ASP A 179 2.02 -6.80 31.53
CA ASP A 179 2.64 -5.78 30.70
C ASP A 179 1.66 -5.31 29.61
N LEU A 180 0.92 -6.24 28.99
CA LEU A 180 -0.12 -5.91 28.02
C LEU A 180 -1.24 -5.08 28.66
N ALA A 181 -1.72 -5.48 29.83
CA ALA A 181 -2.77 -4.74 30.55
C ALA A 181 -2.30 -3.32 30.93
N ALA A 182 -1.05 -3.17 31.38
CA ALA A 182 -0.47 -1.85 31.65
C ALA A 182 -0.40 -0.98 30.39
N SER A 183 0.03 -1.54 29.26
CA SER A 183 0.07 -0.83 27.98
C SER A 183 -1.32 -0.35 27.51
N TYR A 184 -2.37 -1.15 27.72
CA TYR A 184 -3.74 -0.72 27.44
C TYR A 184 -4.22 0.38 28.39
N ALA A 185 -3.84 0.35 29.66
CA ALA A 185 -4.16 1.41 30.63
C ALA A 185 -3.49 2.73 30.23
N ASP A 186 -2.18 2.70 29.92
CA ASP A 186 -1.41 3.87 29.47
C ASP A 186 -1.98 4.46 28.18
N TYR A 187 -2.38 3.60 27.23
CA TYR A 187 -3.01 4.05 25.99
C TYR A 187 -4.36 4.71 26.26
N TRP A 188 -5.17 4.14 27.16
CA TRP A 188 -6.44 4.74 27.56
C TRP A 188 -6.28 6.15 28.13
N GLU A 189 -5.29 6.33 29.01
CA GLU A 189 -5.03 7.64 29.64
C GLU A 189 -4.47 8.68 28.66
N SER A 190 -3.68 8.24 27.66
CA SER A 190 -2.96 9.15 26.75
C SER A 190 -3.72 9.55 25.49
N ALA A 191 -4.56 8.67 24.96
CA ALA A 191 -5.18 8.82 23.64
C ALA A 191 -6.71 9.03 23.67
N GLU A 192 -7.33 8.94 24.86
CA GLU A 192 -8.80 9.02 25.04
C GLU A 192 -9.60 8.18 24.01
N PRO A 193 -9.23 6.91 23.73
CA PRO A 193 -9.91 6.10 22.75
C PRO A 193 -11.33 5.76 23.22
N SER A 194 -12.24 5.51 22.26
CA SER A 194 -13.52 4.92 22.60
C SER A 194 -13.34 3.52 23.19
N TYR A 195 -14.00 3.21 24.29
CA TYR A 195 -13.97 1.88 24.90
C TYR A 195 -14.32 0.77 23.90
N TYR A 196 -15.30 1.00 23.03
CA TYR A 196 -15.70 0.05 22.01
C TYR A 196 -14.60 -0.25 21.00
N GLU A 197 -13.86 0.79 20.58
CA GLU A 197 -12.72 0.61 19.66
C GLU A 197 -11.62 -0.21 20.29
N MET A 198 -11.34 0.04 21.56
CA MET A 198 -10.34 -0.70 22.32
C MET A 198 -10.75 -2.16 22.53
N ALA A 199 -11.99 -2.40 22.95
CA ALA A 199 -12.49 -3.76 23.16
C ALA A 199 -12.59 -4.56 21.85
N TYR A 200 -12.98 -3.91 20.74
CA TYR A 200 -13.01 -4.52 19.42
C TYR A 200 -11.60 -4.87 18.90
N THR A 201 -10.63 -4.00 19.13
CA THR A 201 -9.24 -4.22 18.67
C THR A 201 -8.53 -5.30 19.50
N ALA A 202 -8.93 -5.48 20.76
CA ALA A 202 -8.35 -6.48 21.67
C ALA A 202 -8.91 -7.90 21.44
N ALA A 203 -10.08 -8.04 20.83
CA ALA A 203 -10.78 -9.31 20.59
C ALA A 203 -10.30 -9.99 19.30
#